data_ad365c9feeb56a84999f745d052add74
#
_entry.id   ad365c9feeb56a84999f745d052add74
#
_cell.length_a   1.000
_cell.length_b   1.000
_cell.length_c   1.000
_cell.angle_alpha   90.00
_cell.angle_beta   90.00
_cell.angle_gamma   90.00
#
_symmetry.space_group_name_H-M   'P 1'
#
loop_
_entity.id
_entity.type
_entity.pdbx_description
1 polymer ?
#
loop_
_entity_poly.entity_id
_entity_poly.type
_entity_poly.pdbx_seq_one_letter_code
_entity_poly.pdbx_strand_id
1 'polypeptide(L)'
;MSLFVKPALLDESASLFGIALTHSAFNILCTLVLLPTSALLEKLAVRLVPDAETEETASVLDERLLAAPHIALDRCHSLVREMAEISTSSLKDGMRLLTRYDKQTAKDVQEAEEKCDHYEDILGTYLVKLSNYQMSDADSGSVSMMLKVIGDLERISDHSVNILKSAEELKDKKLQFTAEALKELDVLCRAVSEIMTLSCTAFVQNDLELSRNIEPLEQVIDDLKENMRNAHVRRLKKGVCSIETGFIWLDLLTNLERAADHCSNIAICIVDSAENSMNLHHSLSVMKEESPYYKDQYAFYSEKYVLPKVSE
;
A
#
# COMPACT_ATOMS: atom_id res chain seq x y z
N MET A 1 56.93 16.52 2.68
CA MET A 1 57.16 15.06 2.54
C MET A 1 55.80 14.44 2.23
N SER A 2 55.54 14.20 0.94
CA SER A 2 54.23 13.81 0.41
C SER A 2 54.05 12.28 0.54
N LEU A 3 53.15 11.85 1.40
CA LEU A 3 52.74 10.46 1.58
C LEU A 3 51.45 10.16 0.81
N PHE A 4 51.47 10.38 -0.51
CA PHE A 4 50.43 9.86 -1.39
C PHE A 4 51.08 8.83 -2.33
N VAL A 5 51.11 7.58 -1.88
CA VAL A 5 51.29 6.44 -2.81
C VAL A 5 50.04 6.41 -3.66
N LYS A 6 50.14 6.84 -4.93
CA LYS A 6 49.10 6.58 -5.93
C LYS A 6 49.08 5.08 -6.21
N PRO A 7 48.02 4.34 -5.89
CA PRO A 7 47.95 2.94 -6.29
C PRO A 7 47.90 2.87 -7.81
N ALA A 8 48.72 2.00 -8.41
CA ALA A 8 48.76 1.77 -9.86
C ALA A 8 47.42 1.41 -10.48
N LEU A 9 46.46 0.99 -9.63
CA LEU A 9 45.08 0.69 -10.00
C LEU A 9 44.27 1.90 -10.50
N LEU A 10 44.73 3.14 -10.24
CA LEU A 10 43.99 4.36 -10.67
C LEU A 10 44.37 4.81 -12.08
N ASP A 11 45.41 4.25 -12.67
CA ASP A 11 45.87 4.61 -14.03
C ASP A 11 45.40 3.59 -15.10
N GLU A 12 44.72 2.50 -14.73
CA GLU A 12 44.13 1.53 -15.67
C GLU A 12 42.68 1.91 -16.05
N SER A 13 42.31 1.62 -17.31
CA SER A 13 40.95 1.80 -17.77
C SER A 13 39.99 0.92 -16.96
N ALA A 14 38.87 1.50 -16.49
CA ALA A 14 37.88 0.83 -15.66
C ALA A 14 37.33 -0.43 -16.34
N SER A 15 37.76 -1.61 -15.87
CA SER A 15 37.19 -2.88 -16.29
C SER A 15 35.93 -3.20 -15.47
N LEU A 16 34.97 -3.97 -16.02
CA LEU A 16 33.79 -4.43 -15.30
C LEU A 16 34.15 -5.16 -14.00
N PHE A 17 35.24 -5.95 -14.03
CA PHE A 17 35.75 -6.64 -12.84
C PHE A 17 36.30 -5.66 -11.80
N GLY A 18 37.04 -4.63 -12.24
CA GLY A 18 37.59 -3.60 -11.35
C GLY A 18 36.49 -2.78 -10.67
N ILE A 19 35.43 -2.43 -11.40
CA ILE A 19 34.24 -1.74 -10.83
C ILE A 19 33.56 -2.61 -9.79
N ALA A 20 33.28 -3.89 -10.09
CA ALA A 20 32.64 -4.81 -9.18
C ALA A 20 33.48 -5.04 -7.89
N LEU A 21 34.80 -5.20 -8.03
CA LEU A 21 35.71 -5.38 -6.92
C LEU A 21 35.75 -4.14 -6.00
N THR A 22 35.87 -2.95 -6.60
CA THR A 22 35.88 -1.68 -5.86
C THR A 22 34.57 -1.46 -5.13
N HIS A 23 33.45 -1.74 -5.77
CA HIS A 23 32.11 -1.63 -5.16
C HIS A 23 31.95 -2.61 -3.98
N SER A 24 32.36 -3.86 -4.14
CA SER A 24 32.32 -4.86 -3.08
C SER A 24 33.25 -4.49 -1.90
N ALA A 25 34.48 -4.05 -2.17
CA ALA A 25 35.41 -3.60 -1.15
C ALA A 25 34.88 -2.37 -0.38
N PHE A 26 34.26 -1.41 -1.10
CA PHE A 26 33.64 -0.24 -0.50
C PHE A 26 32.48 -0.63 0.44
N ASN A 27 31.57 -1.51 -0.02
CA ASN A 27 30.45 -1.95 0.78
C ASN A 27 30.89 -2.72 2.04
N ILE A 28 31.88 -3.61 1.92
CA ILE A 28 32.46 -4.33 3.06
C ILE A 28 33.08 -3.34 4.06
N LEU A 29 33.86 -2.37 3.58
CA LEU A 29 34.48 -1.36 4.43
C LEU A 29 33.42 -0.51 5.14
N CYS A 30 32.39 -0.03 4.43
CA CYS A 30 31.29 0.71 5.02
C CYS A 30 30.56 -0.11 6.09
N THR A 31 30.29 -1.38 5.83
CA THR A 31 29.63 -2.27 6.78
C THR A 31 30.49 -2.45 8.04
N LEU A 32 31.79 -2.69 7.90
CA LEU A 32 32.71 -2.85 9.03
C LEU A 32 32.82 -1.57 9.88
N VAL A 33 32.74 -0.40 9.28
CA VAL A 33 32.75 0.89 9.97
C VAL A 33 31.42 1.22 10.63
N LEU A 34 30.31 0.99 9.93
CA LEU A 34 28.97 1.38 10.39
C LEU A 34 28.37 0.40 11.41
N LEU A 35 28.68 -0.90 11.29
CA LEU A 35 28.12 -1.94 12.17
C LEU A 35 28.41 -1.67 13.66
N PRO A 36 29.64 -1.34 14.09
CA PRO A 36 29.92 -1.03 15.50
C PRO A 36 29.37 0.35 15.93
N THR A 37 29.04 1.25 14.97
CA THR A 37 28.50 2.58 15.27
C THR A 37 26.99 2.62 15.29
N SER A 38 26.28 1.53 14.93
CA SER A 38 24.83 1.48 14.88
C SER A 38 24.17 1.90 16.19
N ALA A 39 24.63 1.37 17.32
CA ALA A 39 24.14 1.75 18.66
C ALA A 39 24.40 3.23 19.04
N LEU A 40 25.45 3.83 18.49
CA LEU A 40 25.72 5.26 18.69
C LEU A 40 24.79 6.12 17.84
N LEU A 41 24.53 5.70 16.59
CA LEU A 41 23.62 6.37 15.66
C LEU A 41 22.17 6.29 16.17
N GLU A 42 21.76 5.14 16.69
CA GLU A 42 20.48 4.95 17.36
C GLU A 42 20.30 5.92 18.54
N LYS A 43 21.26 5.95 19.45
CA LYS A 43 21.24 6.89 20.60
C LYS A 43 21.23 8.36 20.17
N LEU A 44 21.91 8.68 19.08
CA LEU A 44 21.93 10.04 18.54
C LEU A 44 20.59 10.38 17.89
N ALA A 45 20.00 9.46 17.15
CA ALA A 45 18.68 9.64 16.53
C ALA A 45 17.59 9.86 17.60
N VAL A 46 17.51 8.99 18.61
CA VAL A 46 16.57 9.12 19.74
C VAL A 46 16.78 10.44 20.52
N ARG A 47 18.01 10.95 20.58
CA ARG A 47 18.29 12.22 21.26
C ARG A 47 17.93 13.45 20.42
N LEU A 48 18.01 13.36 19.09
CA LEU A 48 17.73 14.46 18.17
C LEU A 48 16.25 14.55 17.79
N VAL A 49 15.59 13.41 17.78
CA VAL A 49 14.13 13.29 17.53
C VAL A 49 13.56 12.66 18.80
N PRO A 50 13.22 13.45 19.84
CA PRO A 50 12.52 12.90 20.98
C PRO A 50 11.16 12.38 20.47
N ASP A 51 10.83 11.14 20.86
CA ASP A 51 9.51 10.60 20.62
C ASP A 51 8.50 11.61 21.15
N ALA A 52 7.67 12.15 20.26
CA ALA A 52 6.47 12.85 20.66
C ALA A 52 5.52 11.77 21.20
N GLU A 53 5.67 11.42 22.49
CA GLU A 53 4.60 10.74 23.21
C GLU A 53 3.40 11.68 23.16
N THR A 54 2.57 11.52 22.16
CA THR A 54 1.24 12.09 22.18
C THR A 54 0.52 11.40 23.34
N GLU A 55 0.14 12.16 24.35
CA GLU A 55 -0.63 11.68 25.53
C GLU A 55 -1.91 10.92 25.13
N GLU A 56 -2.38 11.05 23.89
CA GLU A 56 -3.49 10.29 23.31
C GLU A 56 -3.18 8.79 23.14
N THR A 57 -1.93 8.41 22.87
CA THR A 57 -1.56 7.00 22.62
C THR A 57 -1.61 6.12 23.86
N ALA A 58 -1.20 6.64 25.03
CA ALA A 58 -1.24 5.90 26.30
C ALA A 58 -2.67 5.52 26.72
N SER A 59 -3.72 6.18 26.17
CA SER A 59 -5.12 5.90 26.48
C SER A 59 -5.77 4.89 25.51
N VAL A 60 -5.19 4.63 24.35
CA VAL A 60 -5.83 3.85 23.27
C VAL A 60 -5.67 2.34 23.48
N LEU A 61 -4.48 1.86 23.87
CA LEU A 61 -4.16 0.46 24.16
C LEU A 61 -3.48 0.34 25.53
N ASP A 62 -4.24 -0.01 26.55
CA ASP A 62 -3.73 -0.17 27.92
C ASP A 62 -3.03 -1.54 28.07
N GLU A 63 -1.74 -1.54 28.42
CA GLU A 63 -0.98 -2.78 28.66
C GLU A 63 -1.55 -3.65 29.77
N ARG A 64 -2.33 -3.09 30.70
CA ARG A 64 -3.03 -3.87 31.74
C ARG A 64 -4.05 -4.83 31.15
N LEU A 65 -4.60 -4.54 29.96
CA LEU A 65 -5.54 -5.42 29.26
C LEU A 65 -4.87 -6.68 28.72
N LEU A 66 -3.54 -6.71 28.57
CA LEU A 66 -2.79 -7.92 28.18
C LEU A 66 -3.01 -9.09 29.16
N ALA A 67 -3.33 -8.80 30.43
CA ALA A 67 -3.71 -9.81 31.41
C ALA A 67 -5.10 -10.45 31.13
N ALA A 68 -5.91 -9.85 30.24
CA ALA A 68 -7.19 -10.34 29.78
C ALA A 68 -7.22 -10.38 28.23
N PRO A 69 -6.55 -11.36 27.59
CA PRO A 69 -6.27 -11.36 26.16
C PRO A 69 -7.48 -11.14 25.26
N HIS A 70 -8.62 -11.71 25.60
CA HIS A 70 -9.86 -11.53 24.82
C HIS A 70 -10.34 -10.07 24.80
N ILE A 71 -10.25 -9.35 25.91
CA ILE A 71 -10.64 -7.93 25.99
C ILE A 71 -9.63 -7.07 25.21
N ALA A 72 -8.33 -7.39 25.32
CA ALA A 72 -7.29 -6.74 24.56
C ALA A 72 -7.49 -6.91 23.06
N LEU A 73 -7.85 -8.12 22.63
CA LEU A 73 -8.13 -8.46 21.24
C LEU A 73 -9.32 -7.68 20.68
N ASP A 74 -10.44 -7.60 21.42
CA ASP A 74 -11.61 -6.81 21.03
C ASP A 74 -11.26 -5.33 20.83
N ARG A 75 -10.38 -4.79 21.68
CA ARG A 75 -9.91 -3.41 21.52
C ARG A 75 -9.06 -3.24 20.27
N CYS A 76 -8.15 -4.18 19.98
CA CYS A 76 -7.39 -4.18 18.73
C CYS A 76 -8.32 -4.24 17.52
N HIS A 77 -9.30 -5.13 17.50
CA HIS A 77 -10.31 -5.20 16.43
C HIS A 77 -11.01 -3.88 16.18
N SER A 78 -11.38 -3.15 17.25
CA SER A 78 -12.05 -1.85 17.13
C SER A 78 -11.16 -0.83 16.43
N LEU A 79 -9.86 -0.80 16.75
CA LEU A 79 -8.89 0.14 16.14
C LEU A 79 -8.56 -0.23 14.71
N VAL A 80 -8.41 -1.51 14.38
CA VAL A 80 -8.17 -1.95 13.00
C VAL A 80 -9.38 -1.63 12.12
N ARG A 81 -10.62 -1.73 12.64
CA ARG A 81 -11.82 -1.27 11.92
C ARG A 81 -11.79 0.23 11.65
N GLU A 82 -11.44 1.03 12.65
CA GLU A 82 -11.28 2.49 12.49
C GLU A 82 -10.21 2.80 11.44
N MET A 83 -9.07 2.11 11.48
CA MET A 83 -8.00 2.24 10.48
C MET A 83 -8.49 1.89 9.06
N ALA A 84 -9.31 0.84 8.90
CA ALA A 84 -9.90 0.46 7.62
C ALA A 84 -10.86 1.53 7.07
N GLU A 85 -11.64 2.18 7.92
CA GLU A 85 -12.51 3.28 7.53
C GLU A 85 -11.71 4.52 7.12
N ILE A 86 -10.66 4.87 7.88
CA ILE A 86 -9.78 6.00 7.60
C ILE A 86 -9.06 5.79 6.27
N SER A 87 -8.39 4.67 6.04
CA SER A 87 -7.65 4.37 4.80
C SER A 87 -8.59 4.37 3.59
N THR A 88 -9.80 3.80 3.73
CA THR A 88 -10.83 3.80 2.67
C THR A 88 -11.30 5.22 2.32
N SER A 89 -11.55 6.05 3.33
CA SER A 89 -11.97 7.44 3.12
C SER A 89 -10.85 8.27 2.49
N SER A 90 -9.64 8.13 3.01
CA SER A 90 -8.45 8.85 2.53
C SER A 90 -8.16 8.57 1.05
N LEU A 91 -8.22 7.30 0.62
CA LEU A 91 -8.00 6.96 -0.79
C LEU A 91 -9.09 7.56 -1.71
N LYS A 92 -10.36 7.54 -1.29
CA LYS A 92 -11.46 8.18 -2.04
C LYS A 92 -11.28 9.69 -2.14
N ASP A 93 -10.81 10.33 -1.08
CA ASP A 93 -10.54 11.75 -1.06
C ASP A 93 -9.33 12.09 -1.94
N GLY A 94 -8.26 11.29 -1.92
CA GLY A 94 -7.14 11.40 -2.84
C GLY A 94 -7.57 11.33 -4.32
N MET A 95 -8.41 10.36 -4.68
CA MET A 95 -8.97 10.25 -6.03
C MET A 95 -9.82 11.48 -6.42
N ARG A 96 -10.60 12.02 -5.49
CA ARG A 96 -11.43 13.21 -5.73
C ARG A 96 -10.58 14.46 -6.02
N LEU A 97 -9.40 14.57 -5.39
CA LEU A 97 -8.46 15.68 -5.61
C LEU A 97 -7.91 15.73 -7.05
N LEU A 98 -7.89 14.62 -7.78
CA LEU A 98 -7.45 14.57 -9.18
C LEU A 98 -8.37 15.37 -10.12
N THR A 99 -9.66 15.48 -9.78
CA THR A 99 -10.65 16.22 -10.57
C THR A 99 -10.93 17.59 -10.01
N ARG A 100 -10.91 17.72 -8.70
CA ARG A 100 -11.17 18.99 -7.98
C ARG A 100 -10.26 19.10 -6.78
N TYR A 101 -9.14 19.78 -6.98
CA TYR A 101 -8.19 20.02 -5.89
C TYR A 101 -8.78 20.97 -4.84
N ASP A 102 -8.71 20.56 -3.58
CA ASP A 102 -9.08 21.33 -2.40
C ASP A 102 -7.99 21.19 -1.33
N LYS A 103 -7.56 22.33 -0.75
CA LYS A 103 -6.47 22.34 0.23
C LYS A 103 -6.84 21.65 1.55
N GLN A 104 -8.10 21.76 1.97
CA GLN A 104 -8.51 21.13 3.22
C GLN A 104 -8.53 19.61 3.05
N THR A 105 -9.15 19.11 1.98
CA THR A 105 -9.13 17.68 1.66
C THR A 105 -7.71 17.13 1.50
N ALA A 106 -6.78 17.92 0.92
CA ALA A 106 -5.38 17.52 0.80
C ALA A 106 -4.72 17.35 2.18
N LYS A 107 -5.00 18.26 3.12
CA LYS A 107 -4.53 18.17 4.50
C LYS A 107 -5.16 16.98 5.23
N ASP A 108 -6.47 16.75 5.06
CA ASP A 108 -7.18 15.65 5.67
C ASP A 108 -6.61 14.29 5.23
N VAL A 109 -6.19 14.16 3.94
CA VAL A 109 -5.51 12.96 3.41
C VAL A 109 -4.15 12.73 4.09
N GLN A 110 -3.35 13.79 4.30
CA GLN A 110 -2.07 13.70 5.00
C GLN A 110 -2.25 13.31 6.48
N GLU A 111 -3.19 13.96 7.18
CA GLU A 111 -3.49 13.64 8.58
C GLU A 111 -4.04 12.20 8.74
N ALA A 112 -4.77 11.70 7.74
CA ALA A 112 -5.26 10.32 7.73
C ALA A 112 -4.14 9.31 7.58
N GLU A 113 -3.14 9.59 6.76
CA GLU A 113 -1.95 8.73 6.59
C GLU A 113 -1.10 8.73 7.86
N GLU A 114 -0.78 9.89 8.43
CA GLU A 114 -0.05 9.98 9.70
C GLU A 114 -0.77 9.20 10.83
N LYS A 115 -2.10 9.19 10.83
CA LYS A 115 -2.90 8.43 11.79
C LYS A 115 -2.86 6.92 11.51
N CYS A 116 -2.89 6.49 10.24
CA CYS A 116 -2.78 5.07 9.87
C CYS A 116 -1.41 4.50 10.21
N ASP A 117 -0.33 5.23 9.89
CA ASP A 117 1.06 4.89 10.23
C ASP A 117 1.20 4.71 11.75
N HIS A 118 0.70 5.68 12.52
CA HIS A 118 0.70 5.60 13.96
C HIS A 118 -0.10 4.38 14.49
N TYR A 119 -1.24 4.07 13.92
CA TYR A 119 -2.03 2.90 14.31
C TYR A 119 -1.33 1.59 13.98
N GLU A 120 -0.62 1.51 12.85
CA GLU A 120 0.18 0.34 12.47
C GLU A 120 1.24 0.07 13.54
N ASP A 121 2.02 1.08 13.92
CA ASP A 121 3.09 0.99 14.93
C ASP A 121 2.58 0.49 16.29
N ILE A 122 1.53 1.15 16.84
CA ILE A 122 1.01 0.81 18.16
C ILE A 122 0.31 -0.55 18.18
N LEU A 123 -0.50 -0.84 17.16
CA LEU A 123 -1.19 -2.12 17.03
C LEU A 123 -0.21 -3.26 16.81
N GLY A 124 0.79 -3.07 15.92
CA GLY A 124 1.82 -4.06 15.64
C GLY A 124 2.58 -4.44 16.90
N THR A 125 3.07 -3.44 17.65
CA THR A 125 3.76 -3.66 18.92
C THR A 125 2.86 -4.33 19.96
N TYR A 126 1.60 -3.91 20.07
CA TYR A 126 0.67 -4.45 21.07
C TYR A 126 0.23 -5.88 20.73
N LEU A 127 -0.07 -6.18 19.48
CA LEU A 127 -0.44 -7.52 19.00
C LEU A 127 0.70 -8.52 19.18
N VAL A 128 1.97 -8.10 18.93
CA VAL A 128 3.14 -8.93 19.22
C VAL A 128 3.29 -9.19 20.73
N LYS A 129 3.05 -8.20 21.59
CA LYS A 129 3.02 -8.43 23.05
C LYS A 129 1.90 -9.40 23.43
N LEU A 130 0.71 -9.21 22.86
CA LEU A 130 -0.46 -10.03 23.13
C LEU A 130 -0.23 -11.49 22.73
N SER A 131 0.46 -11.76 21.62
CA SER A 131 0.76 -13.12 21.14
C SER A 131 1.62 -13.95 22.10
N ASN A 132 2.29 -13.33 23.09
CA ASN A 132 3.07 -14.03 24.10
C ASN A 132 2.20 -14.52 25.30
N TYR A 133 0.93 -14.14 25.33
CA TYR A 133 -0.01 -14.61 26.37
C TYR A 133 -0.74 -15.88 25.90
N GLN A 134 -1.18 -16.66 26.86
CA GLN A 134 -1.93 -17.88 26.56
C GLN A 134 -3.32 -17.52 26.04
N MET A 135 -3.59 -17.89 24.79
CA MET A 135 -4.84 -17.62 24.07
C MET A 135 -5.39 -18.91 23.44
N SER A 136 -6.65 -18.87 23.00
CA SER A 136 -7.22 -19.92 22.15
C SER A 136 -6.58 -19.89 20.76
N ASP A 137 -6.68 -21.01 20.02
CA ASP A 137 -6.22 -21.07 18.63
C ASP A 137 -6.94 -20.04 17.73
N ALA A 138 -8.23 -19.81 17.99
CA ALA A 138 -9.03 -18.80 17.28
C ALA A 138 -8.52 -17.37 17.55
N ASP A 139 -8.21 -17.02 18.82
CA ASP A 139 -7.67 -15.71 19.16
C ASP A 139 -6.27 -15.51 18.55
N SER A 140 -5.43 -16.56 18.57
CA SER A 140 -4.11 -16.53 17.94
C SER A 140 -4.20 -16.33 16.43
N GLY A 141 -5.19 -16.96 15.77
CA GLY A 141 -5.50 -16.74 14.35
C GLY A 141 -5.91 -15.30 14.08
N SER A 142 -6.76 -14.73 14.93
CA SER A 142 -7.19 -13.33 14.85
C SER A 142 -6.02 -12.34 15.00
N VAL A 143 -5.11 -12.57 15.94
CA VAL A 143 -3.89 -11.76 16.09
C VAL A 143 -3.04 -11.83 14.83
N SER A 144 -2.83 -13.03 14.28
CA SER A 144 -2.03 -13.23 13.07
C SER A 144 -2.65 -12.56 11.84
N MET A 145 -3.99 -12.60 11.73
CA MET A 145 -4.73 -11.91 10.67
C MET A 145 -4.57 -10.40 10.80
N MET A 146 -4.81 -9.83 12.00
CA MET A 146 -4.70 -8.38 12.22
C MET A 146 -3.30 -7.86 11.94
N LEU A 147 -2.23 -8.58 12.32
CA LEU A 147 -0.84 -8.19 12.02
C LEU A 147 -0.54 -8.08 10.52
N LYS A 148 -1.24 -8.83 9.66
CA LYS A 148 -1.13 -8.68 8.20
C LYS A 148 -1.98 -7.51 7.72
N VAL A 149 -3.22 -7.43 8.17
CA VAL A 149 -4.21 -6.44 7.72
C VAL A 149 -3.78 -5.00 8.04
N ILE A 150 -3.16 -4.73 9.21
CA ILE A 150 -2.68 -3.37 9.54
C ILE A 150 -1.64 -2.88 8.53
N GLY A 151 -0.72 -3.73 8.09
CA GLY A 151 0.26 -3.37 7.08
C GLY A 151 -0.38 -3.09 5.69
N ASP A 152 -1.40 -3.87 5.28
CA ASP A 152 -2.12 -3.60 4.04
C ASP A 152 -2.92 -2.30 4.11
N LEU A 153 -3.53 -1.97 5.26
CA LEU A 153 -4.26 -0.73 5.48
C LEU A 153 -3.35 0.51 5.50
N GLU A 154 -2.17 0.40 6.09
CA GLU A 154 -1.12 1.44 6.05
C GLU A 154 -0.71 1.70 4.60
N ARG A 155 -0.42 0.63 3.80
CA ARG A 155 -0.08 0.76 2.38
C ARG A 155 -1.17 1.42 1.55
N ILE A 156 -2.43 1.13 1.81
CA ILE A 156 -3.56 1.80 1.15
C ILE A 156 -3.52 3.31 1.48
N SER A 157 -3.25 3.67 2.72
CA SER A 157 -3.13 5.05 3.15
C SER A 157 -1.95 5.77 2.50
N ASP A 158 -0.78 5.13 2.41
CA ASP A 158 0.39 5.59 1.65
C ASP A 158 0.05 5.91 0.20
N HIS A 159 -0.71 5.01 -0.46
CA HIS A 159 -1.14 5.23 -1.84
C HIS A 159 -2.07 6.42 -1.97
N SER A 160 -2.88 6.75 -0.95
CA SER A 160 -3.71 7.95 -0.97
C SER A 160 -2.88 9.23 -1.01
N VAL A 161 -1.78 9.31 -0.25
CA VAL A 161 -0.83 10.43 -0.27
C VAL A 161 -0.05 10.48 -1.59
N ASN A 162 0.30 9.35 -2.20
CA ASN A 162 0.94 9.34 -3.51
C ASN A 162 0.01 9.85 -4.61
N ILE A 163 -1.30 9.52 -4.55
CA ILE A 163 -2.33 10.07 -5.45
C ILE A 163 -2.50 11.58 -5.20
N LEU A 164 -2.49 12.02 -3.95
CA LEU A 164 -2.49 13.45 -3.60
C LEU A 164 -1.29 14.18 -4.23
N LYS A 165 -0.06 13.64 -4.11
CA LYS A 165 1.14 14.20 -4.74
C LYS A 165 0.98 14.35 -6.26
N SER A 166 0.38 13.36 -6.92
CA SER A 166 0.04 13.43 -8.35
C SER A 166 -0.94 14.58 -8.65
N ALA A 167 -1.96 14.77 -7.81
CA ALA A 167 -2.93 15.88 -7.96
C ALA A 167 -2.27 17.26 -7.74
N GLU A 168 -1.36 17.36 -6.78
CA GLU A 168 -0.57 18.58 -6.53
C GLU A 168 0.35 18.89 -7.71
N GLU A 169 1.05 17.91 -8.23
CA GLU A 169 1.94 18.08 -9.38
C GLU A 169 1.18 18.55 -10.63
N LEU A 170 0.02 17.95 -10.93
CA LEU A 170 -0.86 18.39 -12.02
C LEU A 170 -1.24 19.85 -11.86
N LYS A 171 -1.64 20.26 -10.66
CA LYS A 171 -2.07 21.62 -10.36
C LYS A 171 -0.91 22.62 -10.45
N ASP A 172 0.23 22.32 -9.81
CA ASP A 172 1.37 23.25 -9.71
C ASP A 172 2.03 23.47 -11.07
N LYS A 173 2.13 22.42 -11.87
CA LYS A 173 2.65 22.48 -13.24
C LYS A 173 1.59 22.88 -14.26
N LYS A 174 0.34 23.07 -13.86
CA LYS A 174 -0.81 23.38 -14.75
C LYS A 174 -0.97 22.38 -15.88
N LEU A 175 -0.68 21.11 -15.59
CA LEU A 175 -0.85 19.99 -16.53
C LEU A 175 -2.29 19.46 -16.49
N GLN A 176 -2.74 18.94 -17.60
CA GLN A 176 -4.08 18.34 -17.71
C GLN A 176 -4.01 17.03 -18.51
N PHE A 177 -4.77 16.07 -18.09
CA PHE A 177 -5.02 14.88 -18.87
C PHE A 177 -5.95 15.19 -20.05
N THR A 178 -5.86 14.40 -21.11
CA THR A 178 -6.81 14.52 -22.23
C THR A 178 -8.22 14.15 -21.77
N ALA A 179 -9.24 14.67 -22.47
CA ALA A 179 -10.64 14.35 -22.15
C ALA A 179 -10.93 12.84 -22.19
N GLU A 180 -10.25 12.10 -23.06
CA GLU A 180 -10.32 10.64 -23.14
C GLU A 180 -9.71 9.98 -21.91
N ALA A 181 -8.50 10.42 -21.50
CA ALA A 181 -7.84 9.91 -20.33
C ALA A 181 -8.66 10.17 -19.04
N LEU A 182 -9.29 11.34 -18.93
CA LEU A 182 -10.18 11.63 -17.78
C LEU A 182 -11.38 10.69 -17.71
N LYS A 183 -11.96 10.30 -18.85
CA LYS A 183 -13.06 9.32 -18.89
C LYS A 183 -12.58 7.91 -18.51
N GLU A 184 -11.39 7.52 -18.97
CA GLU A 184 -10.75 6.26 -18.57
C GLU A 184 -10.48 6.25 -17.07
N LEU A 185 -9.93 7.35 -16.53
CA LEU A 185 -9.64 7.50 -15.11
C LEU A 185 -10.90 7.42 -14.24
N ASP A 186 -12.01 8.01 -14.68
CA ASP A 186 -13.31 7.91 -13.97
C ASP A 186 -13.75 6.46 -13.83
N VAL A 187 -13.60 5.64 -14.87
CA VAL A 187 -13.94 4.20 -14.82
C VAL A 187 -13.05 3.49 -13.79
N LEU A 188 -11.73 3.71 -13.82
CA LEU A 188 -10.80 3.09 -12.89
C LEU A 188 -11.07 3.54 -11.44
N CYS A 189 -11.25 4.83 -11.20
CA CYS A 189 -11.56 5.36 -9.86
C CYS A 189 -12.87 4.80 -9.28
N ARG A 190 -13.88 4.56 -10.11
CA ARG A 190 -15.13 3.90 -9.67
C ARG A 190 -14.91 2.44 -9.30
N ALA A 191 -14.11 1.69 -10.08
CA ALA A 191 -13.76 0.31 -9.76
C ALA A 191 -12.94 0.23 -8.45
N VAL A 192 -11.94 1.10 -8.29
CA VAL A 192 -11.13 1.19 -7.06
C VAL A 192 -12.00 1.60 -5.86
N SER A 193 -12.92 2.54 -6.02
CA SER A 193 -13.86 2.92 -4.95
C SER A 193 -14.75 1.77 -4.50
N GLU A 194 -15.17 0.91 -5.44
CA GLU A 194 -15.99 -0.26 -5.14
C GLU A 194 -15.19 -1.32 -4.40
N ILE A 195 -13.99 -1.68 -4.86
CA ILE A 195 -13.16 -2.68 -4.19
C ILE A 195 -12.78 -2.25 -2.77
N MET A 196 -12.46 -0.97 -2.57
CA MET A 196 -12.21 -0.39 -1.25
C MET A 196 -13.42 -0.55 -0.32
N THR A 197 -14.61 -0.27 -0.84
CA THR A 197 -15.85 -0.39 -0.05
C THR A 197 -16.14 -1.86 0.30
N LEU A 198 -15.98 -2.76 -0.67
CA LEU A 198 -16.17 -4.19 -0.47
C LEU A 198 -15.17 -4.75 0.55
N SER A 199 -13.88 -4.43 0.42
CA SER A 199 -12.83 -4.90 1.33
C SER A 199 -13.05 -4.40 2.75
N CYS A 200 -13.32 -3.10 2.94
CA CYS A 200 -13.62 -2.52 4.24
C CYS A 200 -14.87 -3.18 4.87
N THR A 201 -15.96 -3.35 4.09
CA THR A 201 -17.19 -3.96 4.58
C THR A 201 -16.97 -5.43 4.93
N ALA A 202 -16.30 -6.20 4.09
CA ALA A 202 -15.99 -7.60 4.32
C ALA A 202 -15.16 -7.77 5.60
N PHE A 203 -14.15 -6.91 5.80
CA PHE A 203 -13.34 -6.94 7.02
C PHE A 203 -14.13 -6.57 8.27
N VAL A 204 -14.87 -5.46 8.24
CA VAL A 204 -15.66 -4.99 9.41
C VAL A 204 -16.72 -5.99 9.81
N GLN A 205 -17.37 -6.65 8.85
CA GLN A 205 -18.46 -7.61 9.09
C GLN A 205 -17.97 -9.06 9.17
N ASN A 206 -16.68 -9.31 8.90
CA ASN A 206 -16.10 -10.65 8.74
C ASN A 206 -16.90 -11.50 7.73
N ASP A 207 -17.24 -10.89 6.58
CA ASP A 207 -18.12 -11.48 5.57
C ASP A 207 -17.30 -12.21 4.49
N LEU A 208 -17.33 -13.54 4.53
CA LEU A 208 -16.62 -14.42 3.60
C LEU A 208 -17.17 -14.35 2.17
N GLU A 209 -18.48 -14.17 2.01
CA GLU A 209 -19.09 -14.10 0.67
C GLU A 209 -18.70 -12.79 -0.03
N LEU A 210 -18.67 -11.67 0.70
CA LEU A 210 -18.14 -10.41 0.17
C LEU A 210 -16.67 -10.52 -0.17
N SER A 211 -15.86 -11.18 0.68
CA SER A 211 -14.42 -11.37 0.45
C SER A 211 -14.13 -12.09 -0.86
N ARG A 212 -14.95 -13.07 -1.26
CA ARG A 212 -14.79 -13.81 -2.53
C ARG A 212 -15.04 -12.98 -3.79
N ASN A 213 -15.72 -11.81 -3.67
CA ASN A 213 -15.96 -10.91 -4.79
C ASN A 213 -14.82 -9.95 -5.07
N ILE A 214 -13.87 -9.82 -4.14
CA ILE A 214 -12.81 -8.81 -4.21
C ILE A 214 -11.78 -9.18 -5.26
N GLU A 215 -11.32 -10.43 -5.29
CA GLU A 215 -10.33 -10.91 -6.23
C GLU A 215 -10.75 -10.80 -7.71
N PRO A 216 -12.01 -11.17 -8.11
CA PRO A 216 -12.47 -10.93 -9.47
C PRO A 216 -12.50 -9.45 -9.88
N LEU A 217 -12.78 -8.55 -8.94
CA LEU A 217 -12.76 -7.11 -9.19
C LEU A 217 -11.35 -6.56 -9.27
N GLU A 218 -10.43 -7.05 -8.44
CA GLU A 218 -9.00 -6.72 -8.52
C GLU A 218 -8.44 -7.06 -9.90
N GLN A 219 -8.69 -8.26 -10.42
CA GLN A 219 -8.25 -8.66 -11.74
C GLN A 219 -8.79 -7.74 -12.86
N VAL A 220 -10.03 -7.27 -12.73
CA VAL A 220 -10.60 -6.28 -13.68
C VAL A 220 -9.88 -4.94 -13.56
N ILE A 221 -9.48 -4.52 -12.36
CA ILE A 221 -8.71 -3.29 -12.15
C ILE A 221 -7.33 -3.38 -12.78
N ASP A 222 -6.64 -4.53 -12.67
CA ASP A 222 -5.35 -4.75 -13.32
C ASP A 222 -5.49 -4.70 -14.86
N ASP A 223 -6.52 -5.36 -15.41
CA ASP A 223 -6.82 -5.30 -16.85
C ASP A 223 -7.12 -3.87 -17.33
N LEU A 224 -7.86 -3.10 -16.54
CA LEU A 224 -8.13 -1.68 -16.82
C LEU A 224 -6.82 -0.88 -16.86
N LYS A 225 -5.96 -1.02 -15.86
CA LYS A 225 -4.64 -0.38 -15.78
C LYS A 225 -3.81 -0.67 -17.03
N GLU A 226 -3.68 -1.94 -17.44
CA GLU A 226 -2.89 -2.32 -18.62
C GLU A 226 -3.50 -1.75 -19.90
N ASN A 227 -4.82 -1.76 -20.05
CA ASN A 227 -5.51 -1.17 -21.20
C ASN A 227 -5.31 0.36 -21.26
N MET A 228 -5.40 1.05 -20.12
CA MET A 228 -5.19 2.50 -20.02
C MET A 228 -3.72 2.88 -20.26
N ARG A 229 -2.77 2.07 -19.81
CA ARG A 229 -1.35 2.21 -20.11
C ARG A 229 -1.09 2.12 -21.62
N ASN A 230 -1.66 1.11 -22.28
CA ASN A 230 -1.55 0.92 -23.72
C ASN A 230 -2.22 2.07 -24.51
N ALA A 231 -3.36 2.57 -24.04
CA ALA A 231 -4.04 3.74 -24.62
C ALA A 231 -3.17 4.99 -24.48
N HIS A 232 -2.52 5.19 -23.33
CA HIS A 232 -1.59 6.30 -23.12
C HIS A 232 -0.39 6.26 -24.07
N VAL A 233 0.23 5.10 -24.28
CA VAL A 233 1.32 4.93 -25.26
C VAL A 233 0.88 5.32 -26.68
N ARG A 234 -0.37 4.99 -27.07
CA ARG A 234 -0.94 5.44 -28.37
C ARG A 234 -1.10 6.95 -28.43
N ARG A 235 -1.56 7.59 -27.34
CA ARG A 235 -1.69 9.07 -27.24
C ARG A 235 -0.32 9.76 -27.33
N LEU A 236 0.71 9.21 -26.69
CA LEU A 236 2.09 9.71 -26.81
C LEU A 236 2.60 9.65 -28.24
N LYS A 237 2.41 8.51 -28.93
CA LYS A 237 2.82 8.34 -30.34
C LYS A 237 2.10 9.30 -31.27
N LYS A 238 0.85 9.66 -31.00
CA LYS A 238 0.07 10.66 -31.75
C LYS A 238 0.44 12.11 -31.39
N GLY A 239 1.29 12.34 -30.36
CA GLY A 239 1.71 13.67 -29.91
C GLY A 239 0.60 14.47 -29.22
N VAL A 240 -0.47 13.81 -28.75
CA VAL A 240 -1.63 14.48 -28.10
C VAL A 240 -1.47 14.63 -26.59
N CYS A 241 -0.42 14.10 -26.00
CA CYS A 241 -0.07 14.30 -24.60
C CYS A 241 1.46 14.46 -24.45
N SER A 242 1.89 15.14 -23.38
CA SER A 242 3.31 15.34 -23.07
C SER A 242 3.90 14.13 -22.34
N ILE A 243 5.21 13.97 -22.45
CA ILE A 243 5.96 12.95 -21.69
C ILE A 243 5.80 13.18 -20.19
N GLU A 244 5.83 14.44 -19.76
CA GLU A 244 5.70 14.82 -18.35
C GLU A 244 4.35 14.38 -17.76
N THR A 245 3.26 14.68 -18.47
CA THR A 245 1.92 14.18 -18.09
C THR A 245 1.86 12.65 -18.08
N GLY A 246 2.67 12.01 -18.93
CA GLY A 246 2.79 10.55 -19.01
C GLY A 246 3.38 9.92 -17.76
N PHE A 247 4.38 10.52 -17.14
CA PHE A 247 4.94 10.04 -15.88
C PHE A 247 3.91 10.07 -14.76
N ILE A 248 3.21 11.19 -14.61
CA ILE A 248 2.15 11.33 -13.60
C ILE A 248 1.04 10.30 -13.84
N TRP A 249 0.67 10.08 -15.11
CA TRP A 249 -0.34 9.10 -15.48
C TRP A 249 0.04 7.67 -15.07
N LEU A 250 1.27 7.24 -15.39
CA LEU A 250 1.73 5.90 -15.08
C LEU A 250 1.88 5.67 -13.57
N ASP A 251 2.35 6.68 -12.85
CA ASP A 251 2.46 6.62 -11.39
C ASP A 251 1.06 6.50 -10.75
N LEU A 252 0.12 7.32 -11.20
CA LEU A 252 -1.28 7.28 -10.74
C LEU A 252 -1.92 5.92 -10.98
N LEU A 253 -1.77 5.34 -12.19
CA LEU A 253 -2.31 4.01 -12.49
C LEU A 253 -1.72 2.93 -11.58
N THR A 254 -0.41 3.04 -11.29
CA THR A 254 0.29 2.10 -10.41
C THR A 254 -0.21 2.21 -8.96
N ASN A 255 -0.40 3.42 -8.45
CA ASN A 255 -0.88 3.62 -7.08
C ASN A 255 -2.33 3.16 -6.91
N LEU A 256 -3.20 3.37 -7.91
CA LEU A 256 -4.58 2.91 -7.86
C LEU A 256 -4.69 1.38 -7.90
N GLU A 257 -3.92 0.72 -8.75
CA GLU A 257 -3.90 -0.75 -8.82
C GLU A 257 -3.31 -1.36 -7.55
N ARG A 258 -2.20 -0.83 -7.02
CA ARG A 258 -1.61 -1.33 -5.78
C ARG A 258 -2.56 -1.21 -4.58
N ALA A 259 -3.35 -0.14 -4.52
CA ALA A 259 -4.38 -0.03 -3.49
C ALA A 259 -5.44 -1.14 -3.63
N ALA A 260 -5.80 -1.53 -4.86
CA ALA A 260 -6.72 -2.65 -5.10
C ALA A 260 -6.08 -4.01 -4.74
N ASP A 261 -4.78 -4.19 -5.03
CA ASP A 261 -4.01 -5.37 -4.66
C ASP A 261 -3.98 -5.59 -3.13
N HIS A 262 -3.77 -4.52 -2.35
CA HIS A 262 -3.88 -4.58 -0.88
C HIS A 262 -5.30 -4.92 -0.40
N CYS A 263 -6.36 -4.49 -1.10
CA CYS A 263 -7.73 -4.93 -0.79
C CYS A 263 -7.91 -6.43 -0.99
N SER A 264 -7.31 -7.00 -2.06
CA SER A 264 -7.31 -8.44 -2.29
C SER A 264 -6.56 -9.18 -1.19
N ASN A 265 -5.39 -8.69 -0.76
CA ASN A 265 -4.64 -9.28 0.36
C ASN A 265 -5.47 -9.33 1.65
N ILE A 266 -6.20 -8.26 1.98
CA ILE A 266 -7.11 -8.22 3.13
C ILE A 266 -8.20 -9.29 2.99
N ALA A 267 -8.83 -9.42 1.82
CA ALA A 267 -9.86 -10.41 1.56
C ALA A 267 -9.35 -11.85 1.73
N ILE A 268 -8.14 -12.12 1.26
CA ILE A 268 -7.48 -13.42 1.42
C ILE A 268 -7.23 -13.70 2.91
N CYS A 269 -6.77 -12.73 3.68
CA CYS A 269 -6.58 -12.90 5.13
C CYS A 269 -7.87 -13.27 5.85
N ILE A 270 -9.02 -12.72 5.44
CA ILE A 270 -10.33 -13.06 6.00
C ILE A 270 -10.70 -14.53 5.67
N VAL A 271 -10.52 -14.93 4.41
CA VAL A 271 -10.84 -16.30 3.96
C VAL A 271 -9.93 -17.33 4.62
N ASP A 272 -8.61 -17.09 4.65
CA ASP A 272 -7.62 -17.98 5.29
C ASP A 272 -7.89 -18.16 6.79
N SER A 273 -8.26 -17.09 7.48
CA SER A 273 -8.61 -17.14 8.91
C SER A 273 -9.82 -18.03 9.17
N ALA A 274 -10.80 -18.03 8.26
CA ALA A 274 -12.00 -18.86 8.40
C ALA A 274 -11.76 -20.34 8.06
N GLU A 275 -10.89 -20.62 7.09
CA GLU A 275 -10.61 -21.99 6.64
C GLU A 275 -9.49 -22.68 7.43
N ASN A 276 -8.87 -22.02 8.44
CA ASN A 276 -7.68 -22.49 9.17
C ASN A 276 -6.53 -22.93 8.22
N SER A 277 -6.47 -22.35 7.01
CA SER A 277 -5.46 -22.68 6.02
C SER A 277 -4.30 -21.69 6.11
N MET A 278 -3.06 -22.21 6.32
CA MET A 278 -1.86 -21.36 6.40
C MET A 278 -1.21 -21.10 5.03
N ASN A 279 -1.85 -21.45 3.91
CA ASN A 279 -1.25 -21.40 2.57
C ASN A 279 -1.96 -20.41 1.64
N LEU A 280 -1.65 -19.11 1.83
CA LEU A 280 -2.17 -17.96 1.06
C LEU A 280 -2.16 -18.20 -0.47
N HIS A 281 -1.05 -18.67 -1.02
CA HIS A 281 -0.90 -18.88 -2.47
C HIS A 281 -1.66 -20.07 -3.02
N HIS A 282 -1.92 -21.07 -2.20
CA HIS A 282 -2.67 -22.26 -2.63
C HIS A 282 -4.16 -21.95 -2.72
N SER A 283 -4.69 -21.19 -1.76
CA SER A 283 -6.11 -20.77 -1.73
C SER A 283 -6.46 -19.89 -2.93
N LEU A 284 -5.56 -18.96 -3.31
CA LEU A 284 -5.73 -18.10 -4.49
C LEU A 284 -5.72 -18.87 -5.81
N SER A 285 -4.78 -19.79 -6.02
CA SER A 285 -4.69 -20.55 -7.28
C SER A 285 -5.91 -21.43 -7.49
N VAL A 286 -6.41 -22.05 -6.42
CA VAL A 286 -7.62 -22.88 -6.45
C VAL A 286 -8.87 -22.04 -6.70
N MET A 287 -8.96 -20.83 -6.14
CA MET A 287 -10.07 -19.90 -6.39
C MET A 287 -10.09 -19.39 -7.84
N LYS A 288 -8.93 -19.05 -8.43
CA LYS A 288 -8.83 -18.49 -9.78
C LYS A 288 -9.10 -19.53 -10.89
N GLU A 289 -8.59 -20.75 -10.75
CA GLU A 289 -8.57 -21.70 -11.87
C GLU A 289 -9.84 -22.53 -12.04
N GLU A 290 -10.59 -22.86 -11.00
CA GLU A 290 -11.65 -23.85 -11.05
C GLU A 290 -13.04 -23.37 -10.63
N SER A 291 -13.22 -22.18 -10.06
CA SER A 291 -14.52 -21.72 -9.58
C SER A 291 -15.37 -21.09 -10.69
N PRO A 292 -16.53 -21.70 -11.07
CA PRO A 292 -17.51 -21.02 -11.94
C PRO A 292 -17.92 -19.66 -11.42
N TYR A 293 -18.03 -19.51 -10.10
CA TYR A 293 -18.36 -18.28 -9.42
C TYR A 293 -17.37 -17.15 -9.71
N TYR A 294 -16.05 -17.43 -9.65
CA TYR A 294 -15.02 -16.45 -9.99
C TYR A 294 -15.21 -15.93 -11.43
N LYS A 295 -15.41 -16.84 -12.38
CA LYS A 295 -15.60 -16.48 -13.81
C LYS A 295 -16.84 -15.64 -14.04
N ASP A 296 -17.93 -15.94 -13.36
CA ASP A 296 -19.18 -15.18 -13.45
C ASP A 296 -19.01 -13.78 -12.83
N GLN A 297 -18.34 -13.65 -11.68
CA GLN A 297 -18.05 -12.36 -11.06
C GLN A 297 -17.06 -11.53 -11.87
N TYR A 298 -16.01 -12.13 -12.41
CA TYR A 298 -15.09 -11.45 -13.31
C TYR A 298 -15.80 -10.93 -14.57
N ALA A 299 -16.65 -11.74 -15.20
CA ALA A 299 -17.44 -11.31 -16.35
C ALA A 299 -18.39 -10.16 -15.98
N PHE A 300 -19.06 -10.24 -14.84
CA PHE A 300 -19.93 -9.16 -14.33
C PHE A 300 -19.17 -7.85 -14.16
N TYR A 301 -18.01 -7.85 -13.50
CA TYR A 301 -17.22 -6.64 -13.29
C TYR A 301 -16.58 -6.13 -14.60
N SER A 302 -16.18 -7.01 -15.50
CA SER A 302 -15.67 -6.65 -16.82
C SER A 302 -16.72 -5.94 -17.67
N GLU A 303 -17.99 -6.36 -17.60
CA GLU A 303 -19.10 -5.67 -18.27
C GLU A 303 -19.47 -4.33 -17.59
N LYS A 304 -19.34 -4.26 -16.27
CA LYS A 304 -19.65 -3.05 -15.48
C LYS A 304 -18.62 -1.94 -15.71
N TYR A 305 -17.35 -2.28 -15.84
CA TYR A 305 -16.23 -1.34 -15.93
C TYR A 305 -15.57 -1.35 -17.32
N VAL A 306 -16.35 -0.92 -18.32
CA VAL A 306 -15.88 -0.83 -19.71
C VAL A 306 -15.23 0.52 -19.98
N LEU A 307 -14.00 0.53 -20.50
CA LEU A 307 -13.36 1.75 -20.97
C LEU A 307 -14.09 2.35 -22.19
N PRO A 308 -14.14 3.69 -22.30
CA PRO A 308 -14.71 4.34 -23.47
C PRO A 308 -14.02 3.89 -24.75
N LYS A 309 -14.79 3.62 -25.81
CA LYS A 309 -14.21 3.31 -27.12
C LYS A 309 -13.42 4.53 -27.60
N VAL A 310 -12.16 4.32 -27.93
CA VAL A 310 -11.31 5.35 -28.54
C VAL A 310 -11.94 5.67 -29.91
N SER A 311 -12.38 6.92 -30.11
CA SER A 311 -12.71 7.40 -31.45
C SER A 311 -11.41 7.43 -32.26
N GLU A 312 -11.39 6.70 -33.37
CA GLU A 312 -10.27 6.60 -34.32
C GLU A 312 -9.82 7.95 -34.87
#